data_da76c1aa071b6bd30cd014d0e8874ceb
#
_entry.id   da76c1aa071b6bd30cd014d0e8874ceb
#
_cell.length_a   1.000
_cell.length_b   1.000
_cell.length_c   1.000
_cell.angle_alpha   90.00
_cell.angle_beta   90.00
_cell.angle_gamma   90.00
#
_symmetry.space_group_name_H-M   'P 1'
#
loop_
_entity.id
_entity.type
_entity.pdbx_description
1 polymer ?
#
loop_
_entity_poly.entity_id
_entity_poly.type
_entity_poly.pdbx_seq_one_letter_code
_entity_poly.pdbx_strand_id
1 'polypeptide(L)'
;MGKNIFHAGDHGAGQIAKICNNMLLSVLMLGTCESLQMAIDNGLDPKVMSDIMLQSSGRNWTLELYNPCPDVMPNVPSSNDYQGGFMVDLMKKDLGLAMDTCIKSQSSTPMGALAQNLYSIHSMQGNGQLDFSSIFNLFSK
;
A
#
# COMPACT_ATOMS: atom_id res chain seq x y z
N MET A 1 1.18 10.74 -7.77
CA MET A 1 2.43 11.33 -7.28
C MET A 1 2.19 12.79 -6.97
N GLY A 2 3.03 13.35 -6.20
CA GLY A 2 2.85 14.70 -5.73
C GLY A 2 2.90 15.76 -6.81
N LYS A 3 2.59 16.96 -6.40
CA LYS A 3 2.61 18.13 -7.27
C LYS A 3 4.04 18.57 -7.60
N ASN A 4 5.01 18.06 -6.86
CA ASN A 4 6.40 18.43 -7.02
C ASN A 4 7.04 17.51 -8.05
N ILE A 5 7.79 18.10 -8.95
CA ILE A 5 8.60 17.37 -9.90
C ILE A 5 10.03 17.42 -9.40
N PHE A 6 10.58 16.26 -9.11
CA PHE A 6 11.94 16.13 -8.62
C PHE A 6 12.86 15.75 -9.76
N HIS A 7 14.00 16.42 -9.84
CA HIS A 7 15.03 16.04 -10.80
C HIS A 7 15.83 14.87 -10.19
N ALA A 8 15.63 13.68 -10.72
CA ALA A 8 16.21 12.47 -10.15
C ALA A 8 17.53 12.07 -10.80
N GLY A 9 18.11 12.91 -11.68
CA GLY A 9 19.38 12.65 -12.32
C GLY A 9 19.22 12.21 -13.78
N ASP A 10 19.93 11.17 -14.20
CA ASP A 10 20.04 10.75 -15.59
C ASP A 10 18.75 10.17 -16.14
N HIS A 11 18.73 9.95 -17.46
CA HIS A 11 17.64 9.28 -18.16
C HIS A 11 17.31 7.94 -17.48
N GLY A 12 16.05 7.75 -17.14
CA GLY A 12 15.60 6.55 -16.43
C GLY A 12 15.60 6.66 -14.90
N ALA A 13 16.31 7.64 -14.34
CA ALA A 13 16.39 7.79 -12.89
C ALA A 13 15.03 8.13 -12.29
N GLY A 14 14.22 8.92 -12.97
CA GLY A 14 12.86 9.23 -12.52
C GLY A 14 11.97 8.00 -12.45
N GLN A 15 12.15 7.08 -13.40
CA GLN A 15 11.40 5.84 -13.41
C GLN A 15 11.82 4.92 -12.26
N ILE A 16 13.11 4.85 -11.95
CA ILE A 16 13.62 4.10 -10.80
C ILE A 16 13.05 4.69 -9.51
N ALA A 17 13.02 6.02 -9.40
CA ALA A 17 12.47 6.68 -8.22
C ALA A 17 11.00 6.31 -8.01
N LYS A 18 10.21 6.28 -9.08
CA LYS A 18 8.81 5.89 -9.02
C LYS A 18 8.64 4.44 -8.57
N ILE A 19 9.46 3.54 -9.12
CA ILE A 19 9.44 2.12 -8.76
C ILE A 19 9.73 1.94 -7.27
N CYS A 20 10.79 2.59 -6.78
CA CYS A 20 11.16 2.51 -5.38
C CYS A 20 10.06 3.08 -4.48
N ASN A 21 9.47 4.21 -4.86
CA ASN A 21 8.40 4.82 -4.09
C ASN A 21 7.17 3.89 -4.00
N ASN A 22 6.77 3.30 -5.12
CA ASN A 22 5.58 2.46 -5.14
C ASN A 22 5.80 1.14 -4.40
N MET A 23 7.01 0.62 -4.43
CA MET A 23 7.35 -0.53 -3.60
C MET A 23 7.20 -0.19 -2.11
N LEU A 24 7.73 0.94 -1.68
CA LEU A 24 7.53 1.40 -0.30
C LEU A 24 6.06 1.58 0.02
N LEU A 25 5.29 2.20 -0.89
CA LEU A 25 3.86 2.42 -0.70
C LEU A 25 3.12 1.12 -0.40
N SER A 26 3.44 0.05 -1.12
CA SER A 26 2.81 -1.25 -0.89
C SER A 26 3.08 -1.77 0.52
N VAL A 27 4.30 -1.59 1.01
CA VAL A 27 4.70 -2.01 2.35
C VAL A 27 3.99 -1.17 3.41
N LEU A 28 3.88 0.13 3.19
CA LEU A 28 3.14 1.02 4.10
C LEU A 28 1.68 0.60 4.20
N MET A 29 1.07 0.28 3.06
CA MET A 29 -0.33 -0.15 3.04
C MET A 29 -0.50 -1.47 3.79
N LEU A 30 0.35 -2.45 3.53
CA LEU A 30 0.27 -3.75 4.18
C LEU A 30 0.45 -3.65 5.69
N GLY A 31 1.46 -2.91 6.14
CA GLY A 31 1.71 -2.71 7.56
C GLY A 31 0.55 -2.01 8.26
N THR A 32 -0.02 -1.00 7.61
CA THR A 32 -1.18 -0.28 8.14
C THR A 32 -2.38 -1.20 8.27
N CYS A 33 -2.65 -2.04 7.25
CA CYS A 33 -3.74 -3.00 7.28
C CYS A 33 -3.59 -4.00 8.42
N GLU A 34 -2.41 -4.58 8.56
CA GLU A 34 -2.15 -5.56 9.61
C GLU A 34 -2.34 -4.96 11.00
N SER A 35 -1.81 -3.76 11.20
CA SER A 35 -1.88 -3.09 12.50
C SER A 35 -3.32 -2.73 12.86
N LEU A 36 -4.08 -2.20 11.91
CA LEU A 36 -5.49 -1.87 12.15
C LEU A 36 -6.31 -3.13 12.43
N GLN A 37 -6.07 -4.21 11.70
CA GLN A 37 -6.81 -5.45 11.92
C GLN A 37 -6.47 -6.06 13.29
N MET A 38 -5.20 -6.02 13.68
CA MET A 38 -4.81 -6.50 15.01
C MET A 38 -5.48 -5.68 16.11
N ALA A 39 -5.60 -4.36 15.93
CA ALA A 39 -6.31 -3.51 16.87
C ALA A 39 -7.78 -3.88 16.97
N ILE A 40 -8.44 -4.10 15.82
CA ILE A 40 -9.85 -4.54 15.77
C ILE A 40 -10.01 -5.87 16.49
N ASP A 41 -9.12 -6.82 16.24
CA ASP A 41 -9.18 -8.15 16.86
C ASP A 41 -9.05 -8.07 18.39
N ASN A 42 -8.45 -7.01 18.89
CA ASN A 42 -8.27 -6.79 20.33
C ASN A 42 -9.30 -5.80 20.91
N GLY A 43 -10.33 -5.49 20.15
CA GLY A 43 -11.46 -4.69 20.66
C GLY A 43 -11.31 -3.18 20.52
N LEU A 44 -10.28 -2.71 19.80
CA LEU A 44 -10.13 -1.27 19.57
C LEU A 44 -10.91 -0.85 18.33
N ASP A 45 -11.54 0.31 18.44
CA ASP A 45 -12.18 0.94 17.29
C ASP A 45 -11.10 1.37 16.29
N PRO A 46 -11.22 1.01 15.00
CA PRO A 46 -10.20 1.35 14.02
C PRO A 46 -10.00 2.86 13.82
N LYS A 47 -11.04 3.66 14.02
CA LYS A 47 -10.91 5.11 13.95
C LYS A 47 -10.07 5.64 15.10
N VAL A 48 -10.32 5.14 16.30
CA VAL A 48 -9.54 5.51 17.49
C VAL A 48 -8.07 5.09 17.31
N MET A 49 -7.85 3.87 16.84
CA MET A 49 -6.48 3.39 16.61
C MET A 49 -5.78 4.22 15.54
N SER A 50 -6.48 4.58 14.47
CA SER A 50 -5.94 5.44 13.41
C SER A 50 -5.51 6.80 13.98
N ASP A 51 -6.33 7.40 14.83
CA ASP A 51 -6.01 8.68 15.46
C ASP A 51 -4.78 8.58 16.36
N ILE A 52 -4.65 7.49 17.11
CA ILE A 52 -3.49 7.24 17.95
C ILE A 52 -2.22 7.14 17.09
N MET A 53 -2.26 6.35 16.03
CA MET A 53 -1.12 6.17 15.16
C MET A 53 -0.73 7.46 14.43
N LEU A 54 -1.71 8.30 14.09
CA LEU A 54 -1.42 9.59 13.44
C LEU A 54 -0.61 10.54 14.34
N GLN A 55 -0.65 10.33 15.65
CA GLN A 55 0.09 11.15 16.60
C GLN A 55 1.31 10.41 17.16
N SER A 56 1.65 9.29 16.59
CA SER A 56 2.71 8.42 17.08
C SER A 56 3.68 8.06 15.96
N SER A 57 4.65 7.23 16.27
CA SER A 57 5.71 6.85 15.32
C SER A 57 5.22 6.01 14.14
N GLY A 58 4.02 5.47 14.21
CA GLY A 58 3.42 4.71 13.09
C GLY A 58 2.79 5.56 12.00
N ARG A 59 2.80 6.87 12.15
CA ARG A 59 2.23 7.78 11.16
C ARG A 59 2.83 7.54 9.78
N ASN A 60 1.99 7.43 8.76
CA ASN A 60 2.45 7.22 7.40
C ASN A 60 1.39 7.72 6.42
N TRP A 61 1.76 7.80 5.13
CA TRP A 61 0.90 8.37 4.09
C TRP A 61 -0.44 7.63 3.96
N THR A 62 -0.42 6.29 4.01
CA THR A 62 -1.65 5.52 3.83
C THR A 62 -2.64 5.74 4.96
N LEU A 63 -2.14 5.82 6.17
CA LEU A 63 -2.96 6.10 7.34
C LEU A 63 -3.55 7.51 7.31
N GLU A 64 -2.75 8.47 6.87
CA GLU A 64 -3.12 9.88 6.90
C GLU A 64 -4.09 10.26 5.79
N LEU A 65 -3.88 9.77 4.58
CA LEU A 65 -4.61 10.22 3.38
C LEU A 65 -5.39 9.11 2.67
N TYR A 66 -5.22 7.86 3.07
CA TYR A 66 -5.71 6.75 2.28
C TYR A 66 -6.06 5.53 3.13
N ASN A 67 -6.73 5.75 4.24
CA ASN A 67 -6.98 4.70 5.22
C ASN A 67 -7.67 3.48 4.58
N PRO A 68 -7.14 2.26 4.77
CA PRO A 68 -7.69 1.07 4.14
C PRO A 68 -8.90 0.47 4.83
N CYS A 69 -9.19 0.88 6.07
CA CYS A 69 -10.33 0.35 6.81
C CYS A 69 -11.61 1.07 6.39
N PRO A 70 -12.68 0.33 6.02
CA PRO A 70 -13.93 0.97 5.64
C PRO A 70 -14.48 1.86 6.75
N ASP A 71 -15.08 2.98 6.35
CA ASP A 71 -15.81 3.91 7.21
C ASP A 71 -14.97 4.68 8.23
N VAL A 72 -13.64 4.60 8.11
CA VAL A 72 -12.75 5.40 8.98
C VAL A 72 -12.53 6.79 8.39
N MET A 73 -12.36 6.87 7.08
CA MET A 73 -12.06 8.13 6.39
C MET A 73 -13.01 8.31 5.21
N PRO A 74 -13.67 9.48 5.08
CA PRO A 74 -14.52 9.74 3.92
C PRO A 74 -13.68 9.98 2.66
N ASN A 75 -14.32 9.82 1.50
CA ASN A 75 -13.75 10.18 0.20
C ASN A 75 -12.47 9.41 -0.18
N VAL A 76 -12.30 8.21 0.37
CA VAL A 76 -11.23 7.29 -0.04
C VAL A 76 -11.86 5.99 -0.52
N PRO A 77 -11.14 5.20 -1.34
CA PRO A 77 -11.73 3.98 -1.91
C PRO A 77 -12.28 2.99 -0.88
N SER A 78 -11.65 2.85 0.29
CA SER A 78 -12.12 1.92 1.31
C SER A 78 -13.54 2.24 1.81
N SER A 79 -13.96 3.50 1.69
CA SER A 79 -15.32 3.91 2.08
C SER A 79 -16.28 3.93 0.89
N ASN A 80 -15.88 3.35 -0.25
CA ASN A 80 -16.69 3.26 -1.47
C ASN A 80 -16.49 1.87 -2.11
N ASP A 81 -16.56 0.82 -1.30
CA ASP A 81 -16.38 -0.58 -1.73
C ASP A 81 -15.08 -0.81 -2.50
N TYR A 82 -14.04 -0.04 -2.20
CA TYR A 82 -12.72 -0.11 -2.86
C TYR A 82 -12.78 0.14 -4.36
N GLN A 83 -13.77 0.90 -4.81
CA GLN A 83 -13.90 1.28 -6.21
C GLN A 83 -13.06 2.52 -6.52
N GLY A 84 -12.55 2.59 -7.75
CA GLY A 84 -11.69 3.69 -8.16
C GLY A 84 -10.28 3.56 -7.60
N GLY A 85 -9.60 4.68 -7.49
CA GLY A 85 -8.26 4.70 -6.91
C GLY A 85 -7.20 4.00 -7.76
N PHE A 86 -6.32 3.25 -7.11
CA PHE A 86 -5.19 2.57 -7.75
C PHE A 86 -5.38 1.06 -7.66
N MET A 87 -5.61 0.42 -8.81
CA MET A 87 -5.99 -1.00 -8.85
C MET A 87 -4.90 -1.93 -8.31
N VAL A 88 -5.34 -2.99 -7.66
CA VAL A 88 -4.47 -4.09 -7.21
C VAL A 88 -3.56 -4.58 -8.33
N ASP A 89 -4.09 -4.75 -9.55
CA ASP A 89 -3.30 -5.23 -10.68
C ASP A 89 -2.21 -4.26 -11.09
N LEU A 90 -2.42 -2.95 -10.91
CA LEU A 90 -1.38 -1.96 -11.17
C LEU A 90 -0.29 -2.01 -10.09
N MET A 91 -0.68 -2.18 -8.82
CA MET A 91 0.31 -2.37 -7.76
C MET A 91 1.12 -3.65 -7.99
N LYS A 92 0.46 -4.73 -8.36
CA LYS A 92 1.12 -5.99 -8.69
C LYS A 92 2.14 -5.81 -9.81
N LYS A 93 1.77 -5.07 -10.86
CA LYS A 93 2.66 -4.77 -11.97
C LYS A 93 3.87 -3.96 -11.50
N ASP A 94 3.63 -2.92 -10.70
CA ASP A 94 4.72 -2.08 -10.19
C ASP A 94 5.66 -2.87 -9.29
N LEU A 95 5.14 -3.78 -8.49
CA LEU A 95 5.96 -4.66 -7.66
C LEU A 95 6.78 -5.64 -8.50
N GLY A 96 6.25 -6.10 -9.62
CA GLY A 96 7.00 -6.91 -10.58
C GLY A 96 8.18 -6.13 -11.15
N LEU A 97 7.96 -4.87 -11.52
CA LEU A 97 9.05 -4.01 -12.00
C LEU A 97 10.09 -3.77 -10.90
N ALA A 98 9.66 -3.64 -9.66
CA ALA A 98 10.57 -3.47 -8.53
C ALA A 98 11.44 -4.71 -8.33
N MET A 99 10.86 -5.90 -8.45
CA MET A 99 11.64 -7.14 -8.32
C MET A 99 12.63 -7.31 -9.44
N ASP A 100 12.25 -6.98 -10.68
CA ASP A 100 13.20 -7.00 -11.82
C ASP A 100 14.34 -6.01 -11.58
N THR A 101 14.01 -4.83 -11.08
CA THR A 101 15.02 -3.80 -10.80
C THR A 101 15.99 -4.26 -9.71
N CYS A 102 15.46 -4.86 -8.63
CA CYS A 102 16.32 -5.30 -7.53
C CYS A 102 17.25 -6.44 -7.95
N ILE A 103 16.81 -7.32 -8.85
CA ILE A 103 17.66 -8.38 -9.39
C ILE A 103 18.82 -7.76 -10.19
N LYS A 104 18.52 -6.80 -11.06
CA LYS A 104 19.53 -6.17 -11.89
C LYS A 104 20.56 -5.39 -11.07
N SER A 105 20.14 -4.73 -10.00
CA SER A 105 21.03 -3.95 -9.15
C SER A 105 21.61 -4.75 -8.00
N GLN A 106 21.20 -6.01 -7.85
CA GLN A 106 21.62 -6.87 -6.73
C GLN A 106 21.26 -6.24 -5.38
N SER A 107 20.10 -5.59 -5.31
CA SER A 107 19.56 -5.02 -4.09
C SER A 107 18.79 -6.09 -3.32
N SER A 108 18.79 -6.01 -1.99
CA SER A 108 18.03 -6.92 -1.13
C SER A 108 16.75 -6.23 -0.70
N THR A 109 15.59 -6.74 -1.14
CA THR A 109 14.30 -6.14 -0.86
C THR A 109 13.28 -7.17 -0.37
N PRO A 110 13.52 -7.82 0.79
CA PRO A 110 12.62 -8.88 1.26
C PRO A 110 11.20 -8.37 1.54
N MET A 111 11.05 -7.14 2.02
CA MET A 111 9.70 -6.59 2.25
C MET A 111 8.96 -6.37 0.93
N GLY A 112 9.65 -5.89 -0.09
CA GLY A 112 9.07 -5.74 -1.42
C GLY A 112 8.66 -7.07 -2.03
N ALA A 113 9.47 -8.11 -1.84
CA ALA A 113 9.16 -9.46 -2.32
C ALA A 113 7.91 -10.03 -1.64
N LEU A 114 7.80 -9.85 -0.33
CA LEU A 114 6.62 -10.27 0.41
C LEU A 114 5.38 -9.51 -0.07
N ALA A 115 5.50 -8.21 -0.25
CA ALA A 115 4.39 -7.39 -0.75
C ALA A 115 3.93 -7.88 -2.13
N GLN A 116 4.89 -8.19 -3.03
CA GLN A 116 4.55 -8.74 -4.34
C GLN A 116 3.72 -10.02 -4.23
N ASN A 117 4.14 -10.93 -3.36
CA ASN A 117 3.43 -12.18 -3.17
C ASN A 117 2.01 -11.94 -2.65
N LEU A 118 1.84 -11.07 -1.68
CA LEU A 118 0.53 -10.79 -1.10
C LEU A 118 -0.42 -10.16 -2.12
N TYR A 119 0.04 -9.19 -2.89
CA TYR A 119 -0.79 -8.59 -3.93
C TYR A 119 -1.08 -9.56 -5.07
N SER A 120 -0.16 -10.46 -5.40
CA SER A 120 -0.40 -11.50 -6.39
C SER A 120 -1.51 -12.46 -5.92
N ILE A 121 -1.47 -12.88 -4.67
CA ILE A 121 -2.52 -13.73 -4.09
C ILE A 121 -3.87 -13.02 -4.14
N HIS A 122 -3.90 -11.77 -3.71
CA HIS A 122 -5.12 -10.98 -3.68
C HIS A 122 -5.73 -10.81 -5.09
N SER A 123 -4.89 -10.55 -6.08
CA SER A 123 -5.30 -10.47 -7.48
C SER A 123 -5.89 -11.80 -7.96
N MET A 124 -5.23 -12.91 -7.64
CA MET A 124 -5.68 -14.24 -8.06
C MET A 124 -7.03 -14.63 -7.45
N GLN A 125 -7.39 -14.02 -6.34
CA GLN A 125 -8.68 -14.24 -5.69
C GLN A 125 -9.81 -13.38 -6.31
N GLY A 126 -9.54 -12.70 -7.42
CA GLY A 126 -10.55 -11.95 -8.15
C GLY A 126 -10.62 -10.46 -7.80
N ASN A 127 -9.63 -9.94 -7.07
CA ASN A 127 -9.67 -8.57 -6.58
C ASN A 127 -8.78 -7.60 -7.38
N GLY A 128 -8.36 -8.00 -8.59
CA GLY A 128 -7.39 -7.23 -9.37
C GLY A 128 -7.85 -5.83 -9.75
N GLN A 129 -9.16 -5.61 -9.92
CA GLN A 129 -9.70 -4.32 -10.33
C GLN A 129 -10.11 -3.44 -9.16
N LEU A 130 -10.05 -3.94 -7.94
CA LEU A 130 -10.30 -3.13 -6.75
C LEU A 130 -9.09 -2.26 -6.42
N ASP A 131 -9.34 -1.19 -5.70
CA ASP A 131 -8.25 -0.35 -5.21
C ASP A 131 -7.24 -1.16 -4.39
N PHE A 132 -5.97 -0.77 -4.43
CA PHE A 132 -4.91 -1.52 -3.73
C PHE A 132 -5.12 -1.58 -2.22
N SER A 133 -5.87 -0.65 -1.64
CA SER A 133 -6.20 -0.70 -0.22
C SER A 133 -7.14 -1.84 0.14
N SER A 134 -7.79 -2.48 -0.87
CA SER A 134 -8.62 -3.65 -0.64
C SER A 134 -7.85 -4.83 -0.08
N ILE A 135 -6.51 -4.76 -0.08
CA ILE A 135 -5.68 -5.77 0.56
C ILE A 135 -6.03 -5.93 2.05
N PHE A 136 -6.66 -4.93 2.64
CA PHE A 136 -7.18 -5.01 4.01
C PHE A 136 -8.07 -6.25 4.19
N ASN A 137 -8.84 -6.61 3.16
CA ASN A 137 -9.74 -7.76 3.22
C ASN A 137 -9.00 -9.09 3.30
N LEU A 138 -7.72 -9.12 2.96
CA LEU A 138 -6.89 -10.31 3.12
C LEU A 138 -6.67 -10.64 4.60
N PHE A 139 -6.68 -9.64 5.46
CA PHE A 139 -6.40 -9.76 6.89
C PHE A 139 -7.66 -9.68 7.74
N SER A 140 -8.75 -9.13 7.22
CA SER A 140 -9.98 -8.98 7.99
C SER A 140 -10.67 -10.33 8.17
N LYS A 141 -11.37 -10.45 9.26
CA LYS A 141 -12.08 -11.68 9.63
C LYS A 141 -13.55 -11.63 9.34
#